data_4a5f79d48e61d365a215e3670dd034c3
#
_entry.id   4a5f79d48e61d365a215e3670dd034c3
#
_cell.length_a   1.000
_cell.length_b   1.000
_cell.length_c   1.000
_cell.angle_alpha   90.00
_cell.angle_beta   90.00
_cell.angle_gamma   90.00
#
_symmetry.space_group_name_H-M   'P 1'
#
loop_
_entity.id
_entity.type
_entity.pdbx_description
1 polymer ?
#
loop_
_entity_poly.entity_id
_entity_poly.type
_entity_poly.pdbx_seq_one_letter_code
_entity_poly.pdbx_strand_id
1 'polypeptide(L)'
;VIDLTRPQPARKPDWLKVKLAHGETYERLKRDVKALDLHTVCQEAMCPNIGECWGAGTATIMILGDTCTRACRFCNVKTGSPRGEVDWLEPKRVAEAVRDLGWNYLVLTAVDRDDLADGGAAIFASTVRMIHKLSPGAKVECLTGDFAGDSEALDVVLDARPEVLAHNLETVRRLQTTVRDRRAGFEQSLAVLAHAKRSGKVRYTKTSLMLGLGETEEEIGETMDAARAAGVDIFTMGQYLQPTKRHLEVVEFVTPEKFERLRRLGVGKGFRQVVSSPLSRSSYHAEQAFH
;
A
#
# COMPACT_ATOMS: atom_id res chain seq x y z
N VAL A 1 12.71 -6.38 37.46
CA VAL A 1 11.45 -6.86 38.05
C VAL A 1 10.43 -6.84 36.91
N ILE A 2 9.95 -8.02 36.53
CA ILE A 2 8.91 -8.15 35.45
C ILE A 2 7.60 -7.73 36.11
N ASP A 3 6.97 -6.68 35.59
CA ASP A 3 5.65 -6.23 36.02
C ASP A 3 4.58 -7.22 35.48
N LEU A 4 4.14 -8.12 36.36
CA LEU A 4 3.14 -9.14 36.09
C LEU A 4 1.70 -8.58 36.01
N THR A 5 1.49 -7.28 36.26
CA THR A 5 0.17 -6.63 36.22
C THR A 5 -0.19 -6.10 34.82
N ARG A 6 0.75 -6.00 33.89
CA ARG A 6 0.45 -5.68 32.50
C ARG A 6 -0.20 -6.88 31.80
N PRO A 7 -1.37 -6.69 31.17
CA PRO A 7 -1.93 -7.75 30.32
C PRO A 7 -0.86 -8.17 29.31
N GLN A 8 -0.55 -9.46 29.27
CA GLN A 8 0.34 -10.00 28.25
C GLN A 8 -0.27 -9.69 26.88
N PRO A 9 0.53 -9.26 25.87
CA PRO A 9 0.02 -9.04 24.53
C PRO A 9 -0.67 -10.33 24.07
N ALA A 10 -1.91 -10.19 23.59
CA ALA A 10 -2.70 -11.33 23.19
C ALA A 10 -1.91 -12.13 22.14
N ARG A 11 -1.77 -13.44 22.38
CA ARG A 11 -1.08 -14.34 21.47
C ARG A 11 -1.76 -14.28 20.09
N LYS A 12 -0.97 -14.12 19.01
CA LYS A 12 -1.49 -14.14 17.65
C LYS A 12 -2.38 -15.37 17.44
N PRO A 13 -3.64 -15.21 17.00
CA PRO A 13 -4.54 -16.31 16.69
C PRO A 13 -4.01 -17.19 15.55
N ASP A 14 -4.52 -18.41 15.45
CA ASP A 14 -4.07 -19.38 14.45
C ASP A 14 -4.32 -18.93 13.00
N TRP A 15 -5.37 -18.17 12.74
CA TRP A 15 -5.68 -17.61 11.41
C TRP A 15 -4.72 -16.52 10.93
N LEU A 16 -3.82 -16.04 11.78
CA LEU A 16 -2.75 -15.09 11.43
C LEU A 16 -1.38 -15.77 11.26
N LYS A 17 -1.34 -17.10 11.30
CA LYS A 17 -0.11 -17.84 11.01
C LYS A 17 0.12 -17.88 9.50
N VAL A 18 1.34 -17.54 9.09
CA VAL A 18 1.79 -17.60 7.71
C VAL A 18 2.80 -18.74 7.54
N LYS A 19 2.85 -19.31 6.35
CA LYS A 19 3.88 -20.30 6.01
C LYS A 19 5.23 -19.61 5.85
N LEU A 20 6.29 -20.27 6.28
CA LEU A 20 7.64 -19.77 6.05
C LEU A 20 7.92 -19.64 4.55
N ALA A 21 8.59 -18.55 4.19
CA ALA A 21 9.03 -18.29 2.83
C ALA A 21 10.11 -19.28 2.41
N HIS A 22 9.87 -20.05 1.36
CA HIS A 22 10.83 -20.99 0.77
C HIS A 22 10.48 -21.28 -0.70
N GLY A 23 11.42 -21.86 -1.45
CA GLY A 23 11.25 -22.28 -2.83
C GLY A 23 12.16 -21.52 -3.81
N GLU A 24 12.39 -22.13 -4.99
CA GLU A 24 13.32 -21.58 -5.99
C GLU A 24 12.90 -20.20 -6.49
N THR A 25 11.61 -19.98 -6.74
CA THR A 25 11.08 -18.68 -7.20
C THR A 25 11.34 -17.59 -6.17
N TYR A 26 11.10 -17.87 -4.88
CA TYR A 26 11.37 -16.93 -3.79
C TYR A 26 12.86 -16.57 -3.72
N GLU A 27 13.77 -17.57 -3.74
CA GLU A 27 15.21 -17.33 -3.66
C GLU A 27 15.74 -16.62 -4.90
N ARG A 28 15.19 -16.91 -6.09
CA ARG A 28 15.52 -16.19 -7.32
C ARG A 28 15.13 -14.72 -7.20
N LEU A 29 13.87 -14.43 -6.87
CA LEU A 29 13.39 -13.06 -6.74
C LEU A 29 14.17 -12.26 -5.70
N LYS A 30 14.51 -12.89 -4.58
CA LYS A 30 15.35 -12.28 -3.54
C LYS A 30 16.74 -11.90 -4.05
N ARG A 31 17.37 -12.75 -4.86
CA ARG A 31 18.67 -12.44 -5.50
C ARG A 31 18.52 -11.30 -6.50
N ASP A 32 17.48 -11.35 -7.34
CA ASP A 32 17.25 -10.39 -8.42
C ASP A 32 16.98 -8.98 -7.85
N VAL A 33 16.10 -8.86 -6.85
CA VAL A 33 15.84 -7.61 -6.13
C VAL A 33 17.13 -7.00 -5.57
N LYS A 34 18.00 -7.85 -4.95
CA LYS A 34 19.26 -7.40 -4.40
C LYS A 34 20.28 -7.02 -5.49
N ALA A 35 20.37 -7.81 -6.56
CA ALA A 35 21.34 -7.58 -7.65
C ALA A 35 21.02 -6.31 -8.44
N LEU A 36 19.74 -5.96 -8.55
CA LEU A 36 19.24 -4.78 -9.26
C LEU A 36 19.12 -3.53 -8.37
N ASP A 37 19.56 -3.62 -7.11
CA ASP A 37 19.47 -2.54 -6.12
C ASP A 37 18.03 -1.95 -6.03
N LEU A 38 17.05 -2.85 -5.89
CA LEU A 38 15.64 -2.49 -5.77
C LEU A 38 15.17 -2.58 -4.32
N HIS A 39 14.38 -1.61 -3.89
CA HIS A 39 13.68 -1.66 -2.62
C HIS A 39 12.30 -2.28 -2.79
N THR A 40 11.85 -3.06 -1.80
CA THR A 40 10.49 -3.62 -1.79
C THR A 40 9.79 -3.32 -0.47
N VAL A 41 8.52 -2.90 -0.55
CA VAL A 41 7.71 -2.75 0.66
C VAL A 41 7.52 -4.08 1.39
N CYS A 42 7.65 -5.20 0.66
CA CYS A 42 7.56 -6.54 1.24
C CYS A 42 8.63 -6.77 2.32
N GLN A 43 9.85 -6.27 2.11
CA GLN A 43 10.96 -6.34 3.06
C GLN A 43 10.86 -5.24 4.12
N GLU A 44 10.72 -3.97 3.69
CA GLU A 44 10.74 -2.81 4.58
C GLU A 44 9.58 -2.82 5.59
N ALA A 45 8.39 -3.21 5.17
CA ALA A 45 7.21 -3.32 6.02
C ALA A 45 7.10 -4.66 6.77
N MET A 46 8.08 -5.58 6.64
CA MET A 46 8.04 -6.92 7.24
C MET A 46 6.74 -7.66 6.89
N CYS A 47 6.36 -7.65 5.60
CA CYS A 47 5.08 -8.16 5.13
C CYS A 47 4.94 -9.67 5.43
N PRO A 48 3.85 -10.11 6.09
CA PRO A 48 3.64 -11.53 6.39
C PRO A 48 3.47 -12.40 5.14
N ASN A 49 3.06 -11.81 4.01
CA ASN A 49 2.77 -12.52 2.77
C ASN A 49 3.99 -12.65 1.84
N ILE A 50 5.17 -12.16 2.25
CA ILE A 50 6.37 -12.14 1.40
C ILE A 50 6.67 -13.52 0.81
N GLY A 51 6.52 -14.59 1.61
CA GLY A 51 6.77 -15.96 1.15
C GLY A 51 5.83 -16.42 0.05
N GLU A 52 4.56 -16.08 0.17
CA GLU A 52 3.53 -16.44 -0.81
C GLU A 52 3.68 -15.60 -2.09
N CYS A 53 3.74 -14.27 -1.96
CA CYS A 53 3.85 -13.35 -3.10
C CYS A 53 5.13 -13.61 -3.90
N TRP A 54 6.29 -13.71 -3.23
CA TRP A 54 7.55 -13.96 -3.90
C TRP A 54 7.64 -15.40 -4.46
N GLY A 55 7.01 -16.37 -3.80
CA GLY A 55 6.84 -17.71 -4.34
C GLY A 55 6.00 -17.76 -5.62
N ALA A 56 5.03 -16.85 -5.74
CA ALA A 56 4.23 -16.63 -6.95
C ALA A 56 4.91 -15.71 -7.98
N GLY A 57 6.12 -15.18 -7.70
CA GLY A 57 6.86 -14.30 -8.60
C GLY A 57 6.36 -12.85 -8.61
N THR A 58 5.66 -12.41 -7.56
CA THR A 58 5.14 -11.04 -7.46
C THR A 58 5.78 -10.28 -6.31
N ALA A 59 6.12 -8.99 -6.54
CA ALA A 59 6.64 -8.09 -5.52
C ALA A 59 6.03 -6.70 -5.67
N THR A 60 6.06 -5.92 -4.58
CA THR A 60 5.72 -4.49 -4.61
C THR A 60 7.01 -3.70 -4.54
N ILE A 61 7.32 -3.01 -5.61
CA ILE A 61 8.55 -2.19 -5.69
C ILE A 61 8.31 -0.85 -5.01
N MET A 62 9.25 -0.47 -4.16
CA MET A 62 9.28 0.81 -3.48
C MET A 62 10.34 1.69 -4.13
N ILE A 63 9.92 2.81 -4.70
CA ILE A 63 10.77 3.80 -5.35
C ILE A 63 11.00 5.01 -4.42
N LEU A 64 11.89 5.93 -4.82
CA LEU A 64 12.29 7.12 -4.06
C LEU A 64 13.10 6.81 -2.79
N GLY A 65 13.76 5.64 -2.77
CA GLY A 65 14.63 5.20 -1.68
C GLY A 65 13.89 4.54 -0.51
N ASP A 66 14.59 4.42 0.63
CA ASP A 66 14.16 3.67 1.82
C ASP A 66 13.69 4.55 2.99
N THR A 67 13.84 5.87 2.88
CA THR A 67 13.65 6.80 4.00
C THR A 67 12.46 7.73 3.75
N CYS A 68 11.42 7.59 4.59
CA CYS A 68 10.19 8.37 4.54
C CYS A 68 10.33 9.66 5.36
N THR A 69 9.81 10.78 4.86
CA THR A 69 9.77 12.05 5.62
C THR A 69 8.70 12.05 6.70
N ARG A 70 7.75 11.09 6.68
CA ARG A 70 6.63 10.97 7.63
C ARG A 70 6.83 9.86 8.64
N ALA A 71 6.18 10.00 9.80
CA ALA A 71 6.30 9.10 10.95
C ALA A 71 4.95 8.47 11.34
N CYS A 72 4.31 7.77 10.40
CA CYS A 72 3.07 7.05 10.69
C CYS A 72 3.30 5.96 11.73
N ARG A 73 2.52 5.94 12.81
CA ARG A 73 2.77 5.09 13.98
C ARG A 73 2.54 3.59 13.75
N PHE A 74 1.99 3.22 12.62
CA PHE A 74 1.80 1.82 12.20
C PHE A 74 2.93 1.31 11.29
N CYS A 75 3.69 2.21 10.65
CA CYS A 75 4.59 1.92 9.55
C CYS A 75 6.01 1.61 10.02
N ASN A 76 6.60 0.52 9.51
CA ASN A 76 7.96 0.11 9.85
C ASN A 76 9.03 0.67 8.89
N VAL A 77 8.63 1.42 7.87
CA VAL A 77 9.59 2.08 6.96
C VAL A 77 10.40 3.11 7.75
N LYS A 78 11.68 3.20 7.44
CA LYS A 78 12.62 4.11 8.09
C LYS A 78 12.15 5.55 7.93
N THR A 79 12.02 6.27 9.05
CA THR A 79 11.71 7.70 9.08
C THR A 79 12.99 8.53 9.14
N GLY A 80 13.06 9.61 8.35
CA GLY A 80 14.21 10.49 8.33
C GLY A 80 14.08 11.62 7.31
N SER A 81 15.21 12.24 7.00
CA SER A 81 15.31 13.28 5.98
C SER A 81 16.25 12.84 4.85
N PRO A 82 15.72 12.53 3.68
CA PRO A 82 16.53 12.22 2.48
C PRO A 82 17.23 13.44 1.88
N ARG A 83 16.96 14.67 2.38
CA ARG A 83 17.61 15.94 2.01
C ARG A 83 17.52 16.27 0.51
N GLY A 84 16.42 15.89 -0.14
CA GLY A 84 16.23 16.14 -1.57
C GLY A 84 17.00 15.20 -2.48
N GLU A 85 17.72 14.20 -1.96
CA GLU A 85 18.42 13.21 -2.80
C GLU A 85 17.42 12.38 -3.59
N VAL A 86 17.67 12.24 -4.90
CA VAL A 86 16.88 11.48 -5.85
C VAL A 86 17.78 10.70 -6.78
N ASP A 87 17.53 9.43 -6.93
CA ASP A 87 18.18 8.62 -7.95
C ASP A 87 17.39 8.67 -9.28
N TRP A 88 17.85 9.50 -10.20
CA TRP A 88 17.24 9.66 -11.52
C TRP A 88 17.39 8.44 -12.45
N LEU A 89 18.21 7.44 -12.08
CA LEU A 89 18.35 6.19 -12.81
C LEU A 89 17.43 5.07 -12.29
N GLU A 90 16.82 5.25 -11.10
CA GLU A 90 15.89 4.28 -10.52
C GLU A 90 14.74 3.92 -11.46
N PRO A 91 14.06 4.86 -12.17
CA PRO A 91 13.00 4.52 -13.14
C PRO A 91 13.46 3.56 -14.23
N LYS A 92 14.69 3.73 -14.71
CA LYS A 92 15.26 2.85 -15.73
C LYS A 92 15.51 1.45 -15.17
N ARG A 93 16.16 1.35 -13.99
CA ARG A 93 16.46 0.05 -13.35
C ARG A 93 15.17 -0.73 -13.07
N VAL A 94 14.13 -0.06 -12.55
CA VAL A 94 12.84 -0.69 -12.30
C VAL A 94 12.21 -1.21 -13.60
N ALA A 95 12.19 -0.41 -14.66
CA ALA A 95 11.61 -0.81 -15.94
C ALA A 95 12.37 -1.97 -16.61
N GLU A 96 13.70 -1.98 -16.53
CA GLU A 96 14.55 -3.09 -16.99
C GLU A 96 14.26 -4.36 -16.19
N ALA A 97 14.13 -4.25 -14.85
CA ALA A 97 13.76 -5.38 -14.00
C ALA A 97 12.39 -5.97 -14.38
N VAL A 98 11.38 -5.14 -14.60
CA VAL A 98 10.04 -5.58 -15.04
C VAL A 98 10.11 -6.37 -16.34
N ARG A 99 10.88 -5.87 -17.33
CA ARG A 99 11.11 -6.55 -18.63
C ARG A 99 11.82 -7.90 -18.43
N ASP A 100 12.94 -7.88 -17.72
CA ASP A 100 13.84 -9.04 -17.63
C ASP A 100 13.25 -10.17 -16.76
N LEU A 101 12.42 -9.81 -15.77
CA LEU A 101 11.68 -10.75 -14.94
C LEU A 101 10.32 -11.16 -15.53
N GLY A 102 9.90 -10.53 -16.62
CA GLY A 102 8.65 -10.84 -17.33
C GLY A 102 7.39 -10.54 -16.52
N TRP A 103 7.41 -9.49 -15.70
CA TRP A 103 6.25 -9.13 -14.88
C TRP A 103 5.15 -8.49 -15.72
N ASN A 104 3.95 -9.07 -15.64
CA ASN A 104 2.77 -8.58 -16.34
C ASN A 104 1.90 -7.66 -15.47
N TYR A 105 2.15 -7.62 -14.18
CA TYR A 105 1.52 -6.73 -13.21
C TYR A 105 2.54 -6.30 -12.16
N LEU A 106 2.58 -5.01 -11.89
CA LEU A 106 3.48 -4.44 -10.89
C LEU A 106 2.74 -3.44 -10.02
N VAL A 107 2.96 -3.50 -8.71
CA VAL A 107 2.61 -2.42 -7.81
C VAL A 107 3.87 -1.59 -7.53
N LEU A 108 3.81 -0.32 -7.94
CA LEU A 108 4.78 0.71 -7.57
C LEU A 108 4.27 1.44 -6.34
N THR A 109 5.08 1.53 -5.31
CA THR A 109 4.82 2.40 -4.17
C THR A 109 6.05 3.24 -3.87
N ALA A 110 5.95 4.18 -2.95
CA ALA A 110 7.05 5.01 -2.52
C ALA A 110 6.95 5.38 -1.04
N VAL A 111 8.05 5.85 -0.49
CA VAL A 111 8.06 6.65 0.73
C VAL A 111 7.49 8.03 0.47
N ASP A 112 6.91 8.69 1.48
CA ASP A 112 6.57 10.11 1.36
C ASP A 112 7.83 10.95 1.32
N ARG A 113 7.89 11.90 0.38
CA ARG A 113 9.02 12.77 0.07
C ARG A 113 8.60 14.25 0.15
N ASP A 114 8.08 14.68 1.33
CA ASP A 114 7.73 16.09 1.57
C ASP A 114 8.93 17.05 1.46
N ASP A 115 10.14 16.51 1.31
CA ASP A 115 11.38 17.26 1.03
C ASP A 115 11.59 17.60 -0.47
N LEU A 116 10.76 17.04 -1.35
CA LEU A 116 10.73 17.32 -2.79
C LEU A 116 9.53 18.22 -3.11
N ALA A 117 9.72 19.15 -4.03
CA ALA A 117 8.67 20.11 -4.42
C ALA A 117 7.43 19.43 -5.00
N ASP A 118 7.61 18.31 -5.73
CA ASP A 118 6.55 17.53 -6.35
C ASP A 118 6.22 16.24 -5.57
N GLY A 119 6.75 16.07 -4.35
CA GLY A 119 6.57 14.85 -3.58
C GLY A 119 7.07 13.56 -4.25
N GLY A 120 7.89 13.67 -5.32
CA GLY A 120 8.41 12.55 -6.11
C GLY A 120 7.53 12.13 -7.27
N ALA A 121 6.53 12.92 -7.65
CA ALA A 121 5.60 12.62 -8.74
C ALA A 121 6.31 12.40 -10.09
N ALA A 122 7.37 13.15 -10.39
CA ALA A 122 8.16 13.00 -11.61
C ALA A 122 8.82 11.62 -11.72
N ILE A 123 9.31 11.06 -10.61
CA ILE A 123 9.91 9.71 -10.55
C ILE A 123 8.84 8.64 -10.77
N PHE A 124 7.66 8.74 -10.12
CA PHE A 124 6.53 7.86 -10.41
C PHE A 124 6.20 7.86 -11.91
N ALA A 125 5.97 9.04 -12.48
CA ALA A 125 5.59 9.19 -13.88
C ALA A 125 6.66 8.66 -14.84
N SER A 126 7.94 8.93 -14.56
CA SER A 126 9.06 8.42 -15.34
C SER A 126 9.10 6.89 -15.30
N THR A 127 8.92 6.30 -14.10
CA THR A 127 8.94 4.85 -13.92
C THR A 127 7.81 4.19 -14.71
N VAL A 128 6.58 4.68 -14.60
CA VAL A 128 5.42 4.16 -15.34
C VAL A 128 5.64 4.24 -16.85
N ARG A 129 6.07 5.41 -17.38
CA ARG A 129 6.35 5.58 -18.82
C ARG A 129 7.44 4.65 -19.33
N MET A 130 8.50 4.44 -18.53
CA MET A 130 9.59 3.54 -18.91
C MET A 130 9.15 2.08 -18.89
N ILE A 131 8.33 1.66 -17.91
CA ILE A 131 7.74 0.32 -17.89
C ILE A 131 6.89 0.10 -19.12
N HIS A 132 5.95 0.99 -19.44
CA HIS A 132 5.10 0.88 -20.61
C HIS A 132 5.91 0.86 -21.93
N LYS A 133 7.05 1.58 -21.99
CA LYS A 133 7.95 1.58 -23.14
C LYS A 133 8.68 0.24 -23.32
N LEU A 134 9.20 -0.34 -22.21
CA LEU A 134 10.00 -1.58 -22.27
C LEU A 134 9.16 -2.85 -22.19
N SER A 135 7.95 -2.76 -21.60
CA SER A 135 7.01 -3.85 -21.39
C SER A 135 5.58 -3.38 -21.65
N PRO A 136 5.17 -3.16 -22.92
CA PRO A 136 3.87 -2.57 -23.27
C PRO A 136 2.64 -3.34 -22.77
N GLY A 137 2.80 -4.62 -22.44
CA GLY A 137 1.74 -5.47 -21.88
C GLY A 137 1.64 -5.44 -20.35
N ALA A 138 2.63 -4.88 -19.68
CA ALA A 138 2.65 -4.81 -18.22
C ALA A 138 1.66 -3.76 -17.71
N LYS A 139 0.87 -4.13 -16.70
CA LYS A 139 -0.05 -3.23 -16.00
C LYS A 139 0.60 -2.68 -14.75
N VAL A 140 0.45 -1.39 -14.51
CA VAL A 140 1.06 -0.70 -13.38
C VAL A 140 -0.02 -0.16 -12.45
N GLU A 141 0.03 -0.55 -11.18
CA GLU A 141 -0.69 0.07 -10.08
C GLU A 141 0.27 1.02 -9.35
N CYS A 142 -0.09 2.30 -9.26
CA CYS A 142 0.64 3.28 -8.46
C CYS A 142 -0.05 3.43 -7.10
N LEU A 143 0.58 2.93 -6.03
CA LEU A 143 0.19 3.19 -4.64
C LEU A 143 0.98 4.42 -4.17
N THR A 144 0.37 5.60 -4.26
CA THR A 144 1.03 6.87 -4.00
C THR A 144 0.79 7.39 -2.58
N GLY A 145 1.66 8.30 -2.13
CA GLY A 145 1.34 9.25 -1.07
C GLY A 145 0.24 10.23 -1.49
N ASP A 146 -0.02 11.21 -0.64
CA ASP A 146 -1.03 12.24 -0.90
C ASP A 146 -0.46 13.52 -1.54
N PHE A 147 0.84 13.56 -1.82
CA PHE A 147 1.57 14.72 -2.36
C PHE A 147 1.28 16.02 -1.60
N ALA A 148 1.08 15.94 -0.28
CA ALA A 148 0.66 17.04 0.58
C ALA A 148 -0.62 17.77 0.08
N GLY A 149 -1.47 17.09 -0.69
CA GLY A 149 -2.69 17.62 -1.29
C GLY A 149 -2.48 18.36 -2.61
N ASP A 150 -1.27 18.33 -3.17
CA ASP A 150 -0.96 18.94 -4.47
C ASP A 150 -1.56 18.12 -5.62
N SER A 151 -2.60 18.67 -6.25
CA SER A 151 -3.26 18.05 -7.39
C SER A 151 -2.45 18.12 -8.68
N GLU A 152 -1.55 19.11 -8.85
CA GLU A 152 -0.70 19.22 -10.03
C GLU A 152 0.36 18.12 -10.01
N ALA A 153 0.96 17.85 -8.85
CA ALA A 153 1.85 16.71 -8.66
C ALA A 153 1.14 15.38 -8.95
N LEU A 154 -0.10 15.20 -8.46
CA LEU A 154 -0.89 14.02 -8.77
C LEU A 154 -1.18 13.89 -10.28
N ASP A 155 -1.47 15.00 -10.97
CA ASP A 155 -1.70 15.02 -12.41
C ASP A 155 -0.47 14.55 -13.21
N VAL A 156 0.75 14.84 -12.77
CA VAL A 156 1.99 14.33 -13.37
C VAL A 156 2.03 12.82 -13.38
N VAL A 157 1.59 12.17 -12.27
CA VAL A 157 1.50 10.69 -12.17
C VAL A 157 0.38 10.17 -13.08
N LEU A 158 -0.79 10.80 -13.04
CA LEU A 158 -1.95 10.40 -13.82
C LEU A 158 -1.71 10.51 -15.34
N ASP A 159 -0.91 11.48 -15.79
CA ASP A 159 -0.49 11.65 -17.19
C ASP A 159 0.42 10.54 -17.71
N ALA A 160 1.07 9.79 -16.80
CA ALA A 160 1.79 8.59 -17.18
C ALA A 160 0.87 7.38 -17.42
N ARG A 161 -0.44 7.51 -17.12
CA ARG A 161 -1.49 6.52 -17.37
C ARG A 161 -1.26 5.17 -16.69
N PRO A 162 -1.04 5.12 -15.36
CA PRO A 162 -1.10 3.84 -14.67
C PRO A 162 -2.50 3.24 -14.78
N GLU A 163 -2.63 1.93 -14.78
CA GLU A 163 -3.93 1.26 -14.84
C GLU A 163 -4.75 1.45 -13.57
N VAL A 164 -4.08 1.52 -12.42
CA VAL A 164 -4.71 1.74 -11.12
C VAL A 164 -3.98 2.85 -10.38
N LEU A 165 -4.75 3.80 -9.85
CA LEU A 165 -4.23 4.67 -8.80
C LEU A 165 -4.78 4.18 -7.46
N ALA A 166 -3.87 3.86 -6.55
CA ALA A 166 -4.16 3.48 -5.18
C ALA A 166 -3.64 4.55 -4.22
N HIS A 167 -4.45 4.89 -3.24
CA HIS A 167 -4.05 5.70 -2.09
C HIS A 167 -4.81 5.22 -0.86
N ASN A 168 -4.08 4.87 0.20
CA ASN A 168 -4.68 4.25 1.37
C ASN A 168 -5.26 5.29 2.35
N LEU A 169 -6.48 5.06 2.83
CA LEU A 169 -7.06 5.76 3.97
C LEU A 169 -6.42 5.34 5.30
N GLU A 170 -5.89 4.13 5.34
CA GLU A 170 -5.20 3.45 6.44
C GLU A 170 -6.08 3.15 7.64
N THR A 171 -6.91 4.08 8.09
CA THR A 171 -7.81 3.92 9.22
C THR A 171 -9.04 4.83 9.08
N VAL A 172 -10.01 4.67 9.98
CA VAL A 172 -11.23 5.48 10.02
C VAL A 172 -10.95 6.94 10.44
N ARG A 173 -11.86 7.88 10.14
CA ARG A 173 -11.71 9.32 10.36
C ARG A 173 -11.24 9.68 11.78
N ARG A 174 -11.86 9.09 12.81
CA ARG A 174 -11.53 9.37 14.22
C ARG A 174 -10.09 9.02 14.59
N LEU A 175 -9.54 7.99 13.97
CA LEU A 175 -8.21 7.47 14.34
C LEU A 175 -7.06 8.07 13.53
N GLN A 176 -7.32 8.92 12.53
CA GLN A 176 -6.30 9.47 11.62
C GLN A 176 -5.12 10.08 12.37
N THR A 177 -5.37 11.02 13.28
CA THR A 177 -4.32 11.74 14.01
C THR A 177 -3.53 10.87 14.98
N THR A 178 -4.12 9.73 15.41
CA THR A 178 -3.46 8.78 16.31
C THR A 178 -2.60 7.79 15.55
N VAL A 179 -3.00 7.42 14.32
CA VAL A 179 -2.41 6.33 13.54
C VAL A 179 -1.43 6.85 12.49
N ARG A 180 -1.78 7.93 11.78
CA ARG A 180 -0.98 8.48 10.69
C ARG A 180 -0.13 9.67 11.16
N ASP A 181 0.83 10.05 10.33
CA ASP A 181 1.56 11.32 10.48
C ASP A 181 0.58 12.50 10.40
N ARG A 182 0.85 13.57 11.14
CA ARG A 182 -0.01 14.76 11.21
C ARG A 182 -0.25 15.47 9.88
N ARG A 183 0.61 15.25 8.88
CA ARG A 183 0.49 15.81 7.52
C ARG A 183 -0.47 15.01 6.65
N ALA A 184 -0.79 13.78 7.05
CA ALA A 184 -1.80 12.97 6.38
C ALA A 184 -3.19 13.22 6.98
N GLY A 185 -4.21 13.23 6.15
CA GLY A 185 -5.58 13.49 6.58
C GLY A 185 -6.61 12.67 5.83
N PHE A 186 -7.74 12.40 6.48
CA PHE A 186 -8.82 11.61 5.89
C PHE A 186 -9.41 12.29 4.66
N GLU A 187 -9.74 13.58 4.75
CA GLU A 187 -10.30 14.35 3.64
C GLU A 187 -9.30 14.55 2.51
N GLN A 188 -8.02 14.78 2.85
CA GLN A 188 -6.95 14.89 1.86
C GLN A 188 -6.80 13.59 1.08
N SER A 189 -6.84 12.45 1.76
CA SER A 189 -6.78 11.13 1.11
C SER A 189 -7.98 10.85 0.21
N LEU A 190 -9.19 11.24 0.62
CA LEU A 190 -10.38 11.17 -0.23
C LEU A 190 -10.28 12.11 -1.44
N ALA A 191 -9.73 13.31 -1.26
CA ALA A 191 -9.53 14.26 -2.35
C ALA A 191 -8.59 13.72 -3.43
N VAL A 192 -7.49 13.05 -3.06
CA VAL A 192 -6.58 12.36 -3.98
C VAL A 192 -7.32 11.31 -4.81
N LEU A 193 -8.10 10.45 -4.16
CA LEU A 193 -8.87 9.39 -4.83
C LEU A 193 -9.95 9.97 -5.76
N ALA A 194 -10.67 10.99 -5.30
CA ALA A 194 -11.69 11.66 -6.09
C ALA A 194 -11.10 12.39 -7.30
N HIS A 195 -9.94 13.04 -7.14
CA HIS A 195 -9.23 13.69 -8.25
C HIS A 195 -8.80 12.66 -9.30
N ALA A 196 -8.17 11.56 -8.87
CA ALA A 196 -7.76 10.49 -9.75
C ALA A 196 -8.94 9.90 -10.54
N LYS A 197 -10.08 9.67 -9.86
CA LYS A 197 -11.30 9.15 -10.53
C LYS A 197 -11.85 10.13 -11.55
N ARG A 198 -11.98 11.41 -11.21
CA ARG A 198 -12.48 12.46 -12.11
C ARG A 198 -11.59 12.69 -13.32
N SER A 199 -10.29 12.46 -13.20
CA SER A 199 -9.35 12.64 -14.32
C SER A 199 -9.64 11.77 -15.54
N GLY A 200 -10.28 10.62 -15.34
CA GLY A 200 -10.52 9.62 -16.39
C GLY A 200 -9.23 8.98 -16.96
N LYS A 201 -8.07 9.23 -16.32
CA LYS A 201 -6.76 8.78 -16.81
C LYS A 201 -6.36 7.40 -16.28
N VAL A 202 -7.07 6.88 -15.28
CA VAL A 202 -6.87 5.55 -14.69
C VAL A 202 -8.10 4.68 -14.87
N ARG A 203 -7.90 3.38 -14.98
CA ARG A 203 -9.01 2.43 -15.13
C ARG A 203 -9.76 2.24 -13.81
N TYR A 204 -9.00 2.12 -12.70
CA TYR A 204 -9.55 1.92 -11.37
C TYR A 204 -8.87 2.79 -10.33
N THR A 205 -9.63 3.17 -9.31
CA THR A 205 -9.13 3.76 -8.07
C THR A 205 -9.26 2.75 -6.95
N LYS A 206 -8.28 2.75 -6.03
CA LYS A 206 -8.19 1.75 -4.96
C LYS A 206 -7.79 2.39 -3.64
N THR A 207 -8.35 1.86 -2.55
CA THR A 207 -7.96 2.25 -1.19
C THR A 207 -7.91 1.05 -0.26
N SER A 208 -7.29 1.22 0.91
CA SER A 208 -7.30 0.20 1.94
C SER A 208 -7.44 0.76 3.36
N LEU A 209 -7.94 -0.11 4.26
CA LEU A 209 -7.94 0.07 5.71
C LEU A 209 -7.18 -1.07 6.39
N MET A 210 -6.47 -0.71 7.43
CA MET A 210 -6.01 -1.65 8.44
C MET A 210 -7.06 -1.74 9.54
N LEU A 211 -7.40 -2.96 9.97
CA LEU A 211 -8.35 -3.23 11.03
C LEU A 211 -7.67 -3.75 12.29
N GLY A 212 -8.25 -3.45 13.45
CA GLY A 212 -7.75 -3.85 14.76
C GLY A 212 -6.98 -2.74 15.49
N LEU A 213 -7.22 -1.47 15.12
CA LEU A 213 -6.68 -0.27 15.77
C LEU A 213 -7.70 0.42 16.70
N GLY A 214 -8.92 -0.17 16.86
CA GLY A 214 -9.99 0.35 17.73
C GLY A 214 -11.12 1.07 16.99
N GLU A 215 -11.22 0.86 15.69
CA GLU A 215 -12.37 1.29 14.87
C GLU A 215 -13.61 0.45 15.15
N THR A 216 -14.80 1.04 15.01
CA THR A 216 -16.07 0.31 15.08
C THR A 216 -16.56 -0.13 13.70
N GLU A 217 -17.51 -1.08 13.63
CA GLU A 217 -18.10 -1.50 12.35
C GLU A 217 -18.87 -0.36 11.67
N GLU A 218 -19.49 0.53 12.44
CA GLU A 218 -20.18 1.72 11.94
C GLU A 218 -19.18 2.67 11.27
N GLU A 219 -18.05 2.98 11.93
CA GLU A 219 -17.01 3.84 11.38
C GLU A 219 -16.38 3.27 10.11
N ILE A 220 -16.22 1.94 10.04
CA ILE A 220 -15.78 1.27 8.81
C ILE A 220 -16.83 1.45 7.71
N GLY A 221 -18.13 1.29 8.04
CA GLY A 221 -19.22 1.50 7.12
C GLY A 221 -19.28 2.93 6.58
N GLU A 222 -19.14 3.94 7.43
CA GLU A 222 -19.06 5.35 7.05
C GLU A 222 -17.84 5.65 6.18
N THR A 223 -16.69 5.02 6.49
CA THR A 223 -15.48 5.15 5.68
C THR A 223 -15.67 4.55 4.28
N MET A 224 -16.35 3.41 4.17
CA MET A 224 -16.74 2.84 2.88
C MET A 224 -17.65 3.77 2.09
N ASP A 225 -18.66 4.41 2.74
CA ASP A 225 -19.55 5.37 2.08
C ASP A 225 -18.78 6.58 1.55
N ALA A 226 -17.87 7.14 2.35
CA ALA A 226 -17.02 8.24 1.95
C ALA A 226 -16.10 7.86 0.76
N ALA A 227 -15.51 6.66 0.79
CA ALA A 227 -14.69 6.15 -0.31
C ALA A 227 -15.53 5.94 -1.59
N ARG A 228 -16.76 5.41 -1.49
CA ARG A 228 -17.68 5.31 -2.64
C ARG A 228 -18.04 6.67 -3.21
N ALA A 229 -18.34 7.64 -2.37
CA ALA A 229 -18.61 9.02 -2.79
C ALA A 229 -17.42 9.65 -3.52
N ALA A 230 -16.19 9.32 -3.11
CA ALA A 230 -14.96 9.70 -3.80
C ALA A 230 -14.72 8.91 -5.12
N GLY A 231 -15.58 7.94 -5.46
CA GLY A 231 -15.48 7.16 -6.69
C GLY A 231 -14.51 5.98 -6.63
N VAL A 232 -14.17 5.49 -5.42
CA VAL A 232 -13.28 4.32 -5.27
C VAL A 232 -13.95 3.06 -5.82
N ASP A 233 -13.20 2.32 -6.65
CA ASP A 233 -13.67 1.08 -7.28
C ASP A 233 -13.31 -0.15 -6.43
N ILE A 234 -12.12 -0.18 -5.83
CA ILE A 234 -11.56 -1.33 -5.12
C ILE A 234 -11.27 -0.97 -3.67
N PHE A 235 -11.81 -1.74 -2.74
CA PHE A 235 -11.62 -1.54 -1.30
C PHE A 235 -10.97 -2.76 -0.66
N THR A 236 -9.84 -2.54 0.02
CA THR A 236 -9.09 -3.62 0.69
C THR A 236 -9.11 -3.45 2.20
N MET A 237 -9.31 -4.53 2.93
CA MET A 237 -9.20 -4.55 4.40
C MET A 237 -8.31 -5.69 4.85
N GLY A 238 -7.38 -5.40 5.77
CA GLY A 238 -6.49 -6.39 6.35
C GLY A 238 -6.22 -6.12 7.82
N GLN A 239 -5.80 -7.14 8.57
CA GLN A 239 -5.45 -6.98 9.97
C GLN A 239 -4.20 -6.14 10.14
N TYR A 240 -4.25 -5.12 11.00
CA TYR A 240 -3.05 -4.47 11.50
C TYR A 240 -2.22 -5.45 12.32
N LEU A 241 -0.93 -5.53 12.01
CA LEU A 241 0.04 -6.32 12.77
C LEU A 241 1.12 -5.38 13.28
N GLN A 242 1.32 -5.32 14.58
CA GLN A 242 2.34 -4.48 15.19
C GLN A 242 3.75 -4.91 14.76
N PRO A 243 4.50 -4.07 14.01
CA PRO A 243 5.82 -4.46 13.52
C PRO A 243 6.84 -4.63 14.66
N THR A 244 6.89 -3.67 15.58
CA THR A 244 7.76 -3.70 16.77
C THR A 244 7.03 -3.09 17.97
N LYS A 245 7.55 -3.29 19.18
CA LYS A 245 6.99 -2.72 20.43
C LYS A 245 6.91 -1.17 20.46
N ARG A 246 7.52 -0.48 19.50
CA ARG A 246 7.46 1.00 19.38
C ARG A 246 6.23 1.48 18.62
N HIS A 247 5.61 0.59 17.83
CA HIS A 247 4.42 0.89 17.04
C HIS A 247 3.15 0.73 17.87
N LEU A 248 2.02 1.16 17.31
CA LEU A 248 0.72 1.03 17.96
C LEU A 248 0.44 -0.43 18.33
N GLU A 249 -0.15 -0.64 19.49
CA GLU A 249 -0.61 -1.95 19.91
C GLU A 249 -1.82 -2.40 19.08
N VAL A 250 -1.95 -3.71 18.89
CA VAL A 250 -3.15 -4.29 18.31
C VAL A 250 -4.25 -4.25 19.37
N VAL A 251 -5.34 -3.53 19.07
CA VAL A 251 -6.51 -3.42 19.97
C VAL A 251 -7.39 -4.66 19.85
N GLU A 252 -7.58 -5.17 18.61
CA GLU A 252 -8.40 -6.33 18.32
C GLU A 252 -7.75 -7.19 17.24
N PHE A 253 -7.72 -8.50 17.45
CA PHE A 253 -7.50 -9.45 16.34
C PHE A 253 -8.86 -9.79 15.73
N VAL A 254 -9.15 -9.11 14.62
CA VAL A 254 -10.42 -9.23 13.89
C VAL A 254 -10.58 -10.64 13.33
N THR A 255 -11.72 -11.27 13.57
CA THR A 255 -11.95 -12.65 13.14
C THR A 255 -12.23 -12.76 11.64
N PRO A 256 -11.95 -13.92 11.01
CA PRO A 256 -12.28 -14.15 9.59
C PRO A 256 -13.75 -13.91 9.27
N GLU A 257 -14.67 -14.25 10.20
CA GLU A 257 -16.11 -14.05 10.04
C GLU A 257 -16.46 -12.54 9.99
N LYS A 258 -15.78 -11.71 10.81
CA LYS A 258 -15.95 -10.25 10.79
C LYS A 258 -15.43 -9.68 9.48
N PHE A 259 -14.27 -10.13 8.99
CA PHE A 259 -13.77 -9.77 7.66
C PHE A 259 -14.76 -10.11 6.55
N GLU A 260 -15.37 -11.30 6.60
CA GLU A 260 -16.37 -11.70 5.59
C GLU A 260 -17.65 -10.86 5.68
N ARG A 261 -18.15 -10.51 6.89
CA ARG A 261 -19.29 -9.56 7.03
C ARG A 261 -18.97 -8.22 6.41
N LEU A 262 -17.78 -7.67 6.70
CA LEU A 262 -17.34 -6.38 6.12
C LEU A 262 -17.16 -6.46 4.61
N ARG A 263 -16.69 -7.60 4.08
CA ARG A 263 -16.64 -7.82 2.63
C ARG A 263 -18.02 -7.73 2.00
N ARG A 264 -19.02 -8.41 2.58
CA ARG A 264 -20.41 -8.36 2.10
C ARG A 264 -20.99 -6.95 2.18
N LEU A 265 -20.72 -6.24 3.27
CA LEU A 265 -21.12 -4.85 3.43
C LEU A 265 -20.57 -3.98 2.29
N GLY A 266 -19.28 -4.07 1.99
CA GLY A 266 -18.66 -3.31 0.91
C GLY A 266 -19.22 -3.68 -0.47
N VAL A 267 -19.45 -4.97 -0.75
CA VAL A 267 -20.13 -5.40 -1.99
C VAL A 267 -21.53 -4.78 -2.08
N GLY A 268 -22.30 -4.78 -0.98
CA GLY A 268 -23.62 -4.15 -0.90
C GLY A 268 -23.58 -2.64 -1.13
N LYS A 269 -22.48 -1.96 -0.80
CA LYS A 269 -22.27 -0.52 -1.05
C LYS A 269 -21.83 -0.23 -2.52
N GLY A 270 -21.69 -1.25 -3.35
CA GLY A 270 -21.42 -1.10 -4.79
C GLY A 270 -19.94 -0.91 -5.17
N PHE A 271 -19.00 -1.32 -4.32
CA PHE A 271 -17.61 -1.46 -4.77
C PHE A 271 -17.50 -2.53 -5.86
N ARG A 272 -16.71 -2.26 -6.89
CA ARG A 272 -16.42 -3.24 -7.94
C ARG A 272 -15.76 -4.50 -7.37
N GLN A 273 -14.84 -4.31 -6.41
CA GLN A 273 -14.15 -5.39 -5.72
C GLN A 273 -13.90 -5.02 -4.26
N VAL A 274 -14.12 -5.99 -3.37
CA VAL A 274 -13.77 -5.89 -1.96
C VAL A 274 -12.89 -7.06 -1.57
N VAL A 275 -11.64 -6.76 -1.22
CA VAL A 275 -10.69 -7.75 -0.69
C VAL A 275 -10.64 -7.59 0.82
N SER A 276 -11.05 -8.60 1.56
CA SER A 276 -11.18 -8.50 3.01
C SER A 276 -10.82 -9.84 3.66
N SER A 277 -9.66 -9.89 4.26
CA SER A 277 -9.21 -11.05 5.04
C SER A 277 -8.10 -10.65 6.02
N PRO A 278 -7.83 -11.46 7.06
CA PRO A 278 -6.80 -11.15 8.05
C PRO A 278 -5.41 -10.87 7.46
N LEU A 279 -5.05 -11.54 6.39
CA LEU A 279 -3.73 -11.39 5.76
C LEU A 279 -3.75 -10.47 4.53
N SER A 280 -4.90 -9.93 4.11
CA SER A 280 -4.96 -8.98 2.98
C SER A 280 -4.08 -7.76 3.23
N ARG A 281 -3.46 -7.26 2.16
CA ARG A 281 -2.68 -6.03 2.10
C ARG A 281 -3.08 -5.27 0.84
N SER A 282 -2.78 -3.99 0.77
CA SER A 282 -3.15 -3.14 -0.38
C SER A 282 -2.68 -3.73 -1.71
N SER A 283 -1.53 -4.38 -1.74
CA SER A 283 -0.95 -4.99 -2.95
C SER A 283 -1.19 -6.50 -3.08
N TYR A 284 -1.88 -7.14 -2.11
CA TYR A 284 -2.08 -8.58 -2.12
C TYR A 284 -3.11 -8.98 -3.17
N HIS A 285 -2.73 -9.86 -4.10
CA HIS A 285 -3.53 -10.28 -5.26
C HIS A 285 -4.10 -9.10 -6.08
N ALA A 286 -3.30 -8.04 -6.22
CA ALA A 286 -3.74 -6.80 -6.88
C ALA A 286 -4.08 -7.02 -8.38
N GLU A 287 -3.46 -8.02 -9.03
CA GLU A 287 -3.73 -8.42 -10.41
C GLU A 287 -5.17 -8.88 -10.64
N GLN A 288 -5.85 -9.39 -9.60
CA GLN A 288 -7.24 -9.88 -9.69
C GLN A 288 -8.25 -8.77 -10.01
N ALA A 289 -7.87 -7.50 -9.87
CA ALA A 289 -8.71 -6.37 -10.27
C ALA A 289 -9.06 -6.38 -11.77
N PHE A 290 -8.33 -7.15 -12.59
CA PHE A 290 -8.47 -7.19 -14.05
C PHE A 290 -9.17 -8.47 -14.56
N HIS A 291 -9.55 -9.35 -13.66
CA HIS A 291 -10.37 -10.53 -13.92
C HIS A 291 -11.78 -10.36 -13.35
#